data_3e620fa83751ce2728133b5ba7eda603
#
_entry.id   3e620fa83751ce2728133b5ba7eda603
#
_cell.length_a   1.000
_cell.length_b   1.000
_cell.length_c   1.000
_cell.angle_alpha   90.00
_cell.angle_beta   90.00
_cell.angle_gamma   90.00
#
_symmetry.space_group_name_H-M   'P 1'
#
loop_
_entity.id
_entity.type
_entity.pdbx_description
1 polymer ?
#
loop_
_entity_poly.entity_id
_entity_poly.type
_entity_poly.pdbx_seq_one_letter_code
_entity_poly.pdbx_strand_id
1 'polypeptide(L)'
;LLGLVGSEMCIRDSYLTLNFEGSAGQSFGAFGIKGLKLVLSGDANDYVGKGLSGGKIVIKLSKESNLISKDNTIIGNTVLYGATSGKLFAAGQAGERFAVRNSGATAVVEGCDSNGCEYMTGGNIVILGNTGDNFAAGMTGGMAFIYDKEKEFEKRVNPESVIWQGVETKFWQEFLKKLVEEHSNETNSNVSKKILENFDTEINNFIQVCPKEMIDKLENPITNKISNFAS
;
A
#
# COMPACT_ATOMS: atom_id res chain seq x y z
N LEU A 1 22.06 1.94 -32.14
CA LEU A 1 22.97 1.25 -31.19
C LEU A 1 23.08 2.13 -29.95
N LEU A 2 22.30 1.85 -28.93
CA LEU A 2 22.50 2.42 -27.61
C LEU A 2 23.56 1.55 -26.90
N GLY A 3 24.77 2.06 -26.83
CA GLY A 3 25.82 1.43 -26.06
C GLY A 3 25.56 1.56 -24.57
N LEU A 4 25.39 0.45 -23.90
CA LEU A 4 25.46 0.36 -22.45
C LEU A 4 26.94 0.51 -22.07
N VAL A 5 27.33 1.69 -21.62
CA VAL A 5 28.66 1.92 -21.05
C VAL A 5 28.63 1.61 -19.55
N GLY A 6 29.49 0.71 -19.17
CA GLY A 6 29.88 0.11 -17.98
C GLY A 6 29.69 0.77 -16.62
N SER A 7 29.39 -0.12 -15.69
CA SER A 7 29.87 -0.23 -14.32
C SER A 7 30.03 1.06 -13.50
N GLU A 8 28.93 1.52 -12.95
CA GLU A 8 28.89 1.79 -11.52
C GLU A 8 27.58 1.18 -11.01
N MET A 9 27.71 0.21 -10.13
CA MET A 9 26.61 -0.43 -9.44
C MET A 9 26.09 0.55 -8.38
N CYS A 10 25.60 1.70 -8.86
CA CYS A 10 24.69 2.51 -8.07
C CYS A 10 23.44 1.66 -7.93
N ILE A 11 23.08 1.32 -6.71
CA ILE A 11 21.80 0.70 -6.36
C ILE A 11 20.71 1.74 -6.74
N ARG A 12 20.37 1.79 -8.02
CA ARG A 12 19.19 2.51 -8.50
C ARG A 12 18.03 1.53 -8.38
N ASP A 13 16.99 1.91 -7.68
CA ASP A 13 15.78 1.10 -7.52
C ASP A 13 15.08 0.80 -8.85
N SER A 14 15.38 1.55 -9.90
CA SER A 14 14.87 1.32 -11.25
C SER A 14 15.91 1.65 -12.32
N TYR A 15 16.06 0.77 -13.32
CA TYR A 15 16.91 0.96 -14.49
C TYR A 15 16.17 1.66 -15.63
N LEU A 16 14.84 1.47 -15.69
CA LEU A 16 13.97 2.04 -16.71
C LEU A 16 12.76 2.72 -16.05
N THR A 17 12.59 4.03 -16.32
CA THR A 17 11.42 4.77 -15.91
C THR A 17 10.62 5.16 -17.14
N LEU A 18 9.34 4.79 -17.18
CA LEU A 18 8.39 5.18 -18.22
C LEU A 18 7.32 6.09 -17.62
N ASN A 19 7.11 7.24 -18.25
CA ASN A 19 6.11 8.22 -17.83
C ASN A 19 4.95 8.21 -18.83
N PHE A 20 3.73 8.19 -18.31
CA PHE A 20 2.49 8.16 -19.05
C PHE A 20 1.57 9.30 -18.59
N GLU A 21 0.73 9.79 -19.47
CA GLU A 21 -0.31 10.78 -19.17
C GLU A 21 -1.64 10.32 -19.72
N GLY A 22 -2.72 10.55 -18.97
CA GLY A 22 -4.09 10.20 -19.34
C GLY A 22 -4.59 8.94 -18.63
N SER A 23 -5.58 8.28 -19.22
CA SER A 23 -6.20 7.07 -18.66
C SER A 23 -5.54 5.82 -19.19
N ALA A 24 -4.99 5.01 -18.30
CA ALA A 24 -4.51 3.68 -18.64
C ALA A 24 -5.68 2.68 -18.56
N GLY A 25 -5.71 1.74 -19.50
CA GLY A 25 -6.69 0.66 -19.49
C GLY A 25 -6.46 -0.34 -18.36
N GLN A 26 -7.05 -1.53 -18.50
CA GLN A 26 -6.88 -2.63 -17.57
C GLN A 26 -5.45 -3.15 -17.53
N SER A 27 -5.07 -3.70 -16.36
CA SER A 27 -3.79 -4.39 -16.14
C SER A 27 -2.54 -3.51 -16.36
N PHE A 28 -2.64 -2.20 -16.09
CA PHE A 28 -1.48 -1.32 -16.14
C PHE A 28 -0.39 -1.83 -15.19
N GLY A 29 0.83 -2.01 -15.71
CA GLY A 29 1.98 -2.51 -14.97
C GLY A 29 1.89 -3.98 -14.57
N ALA A 30 0.97 -4.77 -15.16
CA ALA A 30 0.89 -6.21 -14.88
C ALA A 30 2.21 -6.92 -15.17
N PHE A 31 2.60 -7.83 -14.26
CA PHE A 31 3.84 -8.61 -14.31
C PHE A 31 5.12 -7.78 -14.36
N GLY A 32 5.06 -6.50 -13.92
CA GLY A 32 6.22 -5.61 -13.86
C GLY A 32 7.35 -6.19 -13.01
N ILE A 33 8.55 -6.26 -13.60
CA ILE A 33 9.73 -6.86 -12.99
C ILE A 33 10.62 -5.82 -12.29
N LYS A 34 11.54 -6.28 -11.46
CA LYS A 34 12.56 -5.44 -10.81
C LYS A 34 13.32 -4.59 -11.83
N GLY A 35 13.53 -3.33 -11.51
CA GLY A 35 14.21 -2.35 -12.36
C GLY A 35 13.27 -1.54 -13.26
N LEU A 36 11.98 -1.90 -13.35
CA LEU A 36 10.98 -1.13 -14.08
C LEU A 36 10.22 -0.19 -13.13
N LYS A 37 10.16 1.10 -13.48
CA LYS A 37 9.31 2.10 -12.83
C LYS A 37 8.33 2.68 -13.85
N LEU A 38 7.04 2.57 -13.56
CA LEU A 38 5.95 3.16 -14.35
C LEU A 38 5.36 4.33 -13.57
N VAL A 39 5.27 5.49 -14.19
CA VAL A 39 4.65 6.68 -13.60
C VAL A 39 3.50 7.11 -14.49
N LEU A 40 2.29 7.13 -13.94
CA LEU A 40 1.10 7.58 -14.65
C LEU A 40 0.56 8.86 -14.01
N SER A 41 0.45 9.91 -14.80
CA SER A 41 -0.28 11.13 -14.45
C SER A 41 -1.69 11.04 -15.02
N GLY A 42 -2.64 10.58 -14.20
CA GLY A 42 -4.01 10.28 -14.62
C GLY A 42 -4.65 9.19 -13.77
N ASP A 43 -5.35 8.28 -14.40
CA ASP A 43 -6.06 7.18 -13.77
C ASP A 43 -5.83 5.85 -14.50
N ALA A 44 -6.09 4.74 -13.84
CA ALA A 44 -6.01 3.41 -14.42
C ALA A 44 -7.23 2.58 -14.04
N ASN A 45 -7.57 1.61 -14.88
CA ASN A 45 -8.71 0.72 -14.68
C ASN A 45 -8.31 -0.47 -13.78
N ASP A 46 -9.04 -1.59 -13.87
CA ASP A 46 -8.85 -2.77 -13.03
C ASP A 46 -7.51 -3.47 -13.23
N TYR A 47 -7.13 -4.28 -12.23
CA TYR A 47 -5.96 -5.16 -12.24
C TYR A 47 -4.60 -4.45 -12.35
N VAL A 48 -4.50 -3.20 -11.90
CA VAL A 48 -3.20 -2.52 -11.82
C VAL A 48 -2.21 -3.35 -11.01
N GLY A 49 -1.01 -3.57 -11.55
CA GLY A 49 0.04 -4.34 -10.89
C GLY A 49 -0.30 -5.82 -10.67
N LYS A 50 -1.25 -6.40 -11.41
CA LYS A 50 -1.51 -7.84 -11.37
C LYS A 50 -0.22 -8.63 -11.58
N GLY A 51 0.11 -9.54 -10.65
CA GLY A 51 1.33 -10.34 -10.74
C GLY A 51 2.63 -9.53 -10.70
N LEU A 52 2.62 -8.33 -10.12
CA LEU A 52 3.82 -7.51 -9.96
C LEU A 52 4.92 -8.30 -9.26
N SER A 53 6.13 -8.31 -9.82
CA SER A 53 7.26 -9.10 -9.34
C SER A 53 8.56 -8.30 -9.16
N GLY A 54 8.44 -7.07 -8.60
CA GLY A 54 9.58 -6.24 -8.23
C GLY A 54 9.61 -4.85 -8.85
N GLY A 55 8.70 -4.55 -9.78
CA GLY A 55 8.56 -3.22 -10.37
C GLY A 55 8.01 -2.18 -9.40
N LYS A 56 8.11 -0.91 -9.78
CA LYS A 56 7.49 0.21 -9.06
C LYS A 56 6.43 0.87 -9.96
N ILE A 57 5.23 1.03 -9.42
CA ILE A 57 4.11 1.72 -10.10
C ILE A 57 3.74 2.94 -9.27
N VAL A 58 3.66 4.10 -9.94
CA VAL A 58 3.27 5.37 -9.33
C VAL A 58 2.11 5.94 -10.12
N ILE A 59 0.98 6.19 -9.48
CA ILE A 59 -0.21 6.79 -10.11
C ILE A 59 -0.63 8.02 -9.31
N LYS A 60 -0.82 9.12 -10.00
CA LYS A 60 -1.22 10.40 -9.42
C LYS A 60 -2.07 11.18 -10.39
N LEU A 61 -2.95 12.04 -9.89
CA LEU A 61 -3.74 12.90 -10.73
C LEU A 61 -2.84 13.79 -11.62
N SER A 62 -3.33 14.10 -12.82
CA SER A 62 -2.72 15.10 -13.67
C SER A 62 -2.66 16.44 -12.95
N LYS A 63 -1.64 17.24 -13.22
CA LYS A 63 -1.51 18.61 -12.67
C LYS A 63 -2.66 19.54 -13.08
N GLU A 64 -3.29 19.23 -14.20
CA GLU A 64 -4.42 20.00 -14.75
C GLU A 64 -5.77 19.53 -14.15
N SER A 65 -5.77 18.44 -13.36
CA SER A 65 -6.98 17.91 -12.74
C SER A 65 -7.44 18.79 -11.58
N ASN A 66 -8.73 19.11 -11.56
CA ASN A 66 -9.37 19.79 -10.43
C ASN A 66 -9.89 18.82 -9.37
N LEU A 67 -9.63 17.52 -9.51
CA LEU A 67 -10.07 16.49 -8.57
C LEU A 67 -9.25 16.55 -7.28
N ILE A 68 -9.90 16.25 -6.17
CA ILE A 68 -9.24 16.05 -4.88
C ILE A 68 -8.90 14.57 -4.75
N SER A 69 -7.62 14.22 -4.70
CA SER A 69 -7.14 12.83 -4.79
C SER A 69 -7.81 11.89 -3.79
N LYS A 70 -7.90 12.29 -2.53
CA LYS A 70 -8.49 11.49 -1.44
C LYS A 70 -9.97 11.17 -1.61
N ASP A 71 -10.69 11.93 -2.42
CA ASP A 71 -12.14 11.80 -2.63
C ASP A 71 -12.49 11.10 -3.94
N ASN A 72 -11.46 10.67 -4.71
CA ASN A 72 -11.64 10.08 -6.03
C ASN A 72 -10.88 8.77 -6.18
N THR A 73 -11.57 7.78 -6.77
CA THR A 73 -10.98 6.51 -7.18
C THR A 73 -10.18 6.72 -8.46
N ILE A 74 -8.86 6.50 -8.41
CA ILE A 74 -7.95 6.67 -9.56
C ILE A 74 -7.35 5.36 -10.05
N ILE A 75 -7.55 4.28 -9.33
CA ILE A 75 -7.22 2.91 -9.75
C ILE A 75 -8.43 2.02 -9.51
N GLY A 76 -8.74 1.15 -10.47
CA GLY A 76 -9.94 0.31 -10.42
C GLY A 76 -9.87 -0.82 -9.40
N ASN A 77 -10.57 -1.91 -9.69
CA ASN A 77 -10.73 -3.06 -8.80
C ASN A 77 -9.56 -4.05 -8.91
N THR A 78 -9.42 -4.90 -7.90
CA THR A 78 -8.52 -6.08 -7.93
C THR A 78 -7.04 -5.73 -8.19
N VAL A 79 -6.64 -4.59 -7.68
CA VAL A 79 -5.25 -4.07 -7.78
C VAL A 79 -4.29 -5.00 -7.03
N LEU A 80 -3.08 -5.23 -7.56
CA LEU A 80 -2.04 -6.11 -7.02
C LEU A 80 -2.44 -7.59 -6.88
N TYR A 81 -3.45 -8.06 -7.62
CA TYR A 81 -3.83 -9.46 -7.58
C TYR A 81 -2.63 -10.38 -7.85
N GLY A 82 -2.31 -11.22 -6.87
CA GLY A 82 -1.20 -12.18 -6.98
C GLY A 82 0.19 -11.54 -7.11
N ALA A 83 0.36 -10.29 -6.70
CA ALA A 83 1.67 -9.64 -6.69
C ALA A 83 2.59 -10.28 -5.66
N THR A 84 3.84 -10.56 -6.04
CA THR A 84 4.82 -11.27 -5.21
C THR A 84 5.90 -10.36 -4.63
N SER A 85 6.12 -9.21 -5.23
CA SER A 85 7.07 -8.18 -4.76
C SER A 85 6.88 -6.89 -5.55
N GLY A 86 7.59 -5.83 -5.17
CA GLY A 86 7.50 -4.52 -5.82
C GLY A 86 6.70 -3.51 -5.01
N LYS A 87 6.48 -2.34 -5.59
CA LYS A 87 5.83 -1.23 -4.91
C LYS A 87 4.77 -0.56 -5.77
N LEU A 88 3.66 -0.19 -5.15
CA LEU A 88 2.61 0.63 -5.77
C LEU A 88 2.29 1.83 -4.89
N PHE A 89 2.34 3.02 -5.46
CA PHE A 89 1.95 4.28 -4.82
C PHE A 89 0.88 4.97 -5.65
N ALA A 90 -0.32 5.17 -5.06
CA ALA A 90 -1.39 5.88 -5.74
C ALA A 90 -1.90 7.04 -4.87
N ALA A 91 -1.77 8.27 -5.37
CA ALA A 91 -2.38 9.44 -4.75
C ALA A 91 -3.84 9.53 -5.18
N GLY A 92 -4.68 8.75 -4.53
CA GLY A 92 -6.10 8.59 -4.71
C GLY A 92 -6.59 7.25 -4.16
N GLN A 93 -7.88 6.99 -4.30
CA GLN A 93 -8.49 5.76 -3.81
C GLN A 93 -8.34 4.61 -4.82
N ALA A 94 -8.37 3.39 -4.31
CA ALA A 94 -8.51 2.16 -5.06
C ALA A 94 -9.96 1.66 -5.01
N GLY A 95 -10.40 0.93 -6.03
CA GLY A 95 -11.68 0.24 -6.04
C GLY A 95 -11.72 -0.98 -5.12
N GLU A 96 -12.70 -1.85 -5.34
CA GLU A 96 -12.90 -3.07 -4.57
C GLU A 96 -11.73 -4.05 -4.71
N ARG A 97 -11.55 -4.88 -3.66
CA ARG A 97 -10.58 -5.98 -3.65
C ARG A 97 -9.14 -5.50 -3.86
N PHE A 98 -8.82 -4.33 -3.33
CA PHE A 98 -7.44 -3.82 -3.31
C PHE A 98 -6.52 -4.77 -2.56
N ALA A 99 -5.37 -5.11 -3.14
CA ALA A 99 -4.37 -6.05 -2.61
C ALA A 99 -4.90 -7.48 -2.37
N VAL A 100 -6.00 -7.89 -3.04
CA VAL A 100 -6.49 -9.25 -2.99
C VAL A 100 -5.41 -10.24 -3.44
N ARG A 101 -5.17 -11.28 -2.62
CA ARG A 101 -4.11 -12.29 -2.85
C ARG A 101 -2.72 -11.69 -3.10
N ASN A 102 -2.45 -10.50 -2.58
CA ASN A 102 -1.08 -9.97 -2.54
C ASN A 102 -0.22 -10.87 -1.66
N SER A 103 0.94 -11.27 -2.13
CA SER A 103 1.84 -12.18 -1.40
C SER A 103 3.21 -11.58 -1.08
N GLY A 104 3.47 -10.30 -1.42
CA GLY A 104 4.76 -9.69 -1.08
C GLY A 104 4.96 -8.26 -1.56
N ALA A 105 4.07 -7.68 -2.36
CA ALA A 105 4.19 -6.30 -2.78
C ALA A 105 3.82 -5.33 -1.64
N THR A 106 4.44 -4.15 -1.67
CA THR A 106 4.14 -3.03 -0.77
C THR A 106 3.33 -1.97 -1.51
N ALA A 107 2.27 -1.46 -0.89
CA ALA A 107 1.49 -0.39 -1.51
C ALA A 107 0.98 0.65 -0.52
N VAL A 108 0.84 1.89 -1.02
CA VAL A 108 0.21 3.00 -0.29
C VAL A 108 -0.83 3.65 -1.19
N VAL A 109 -2.06 3.78 -0.68
CA VAL A 109 -3.21 4.43 -1.34
C VAL A 109 -3.92 5.37 -0.37
N GLU A 110 -4.76 6.28 -0.87
CA GLU A 110 -5.49 7.25 -0.04
C GLU A 110 -6.88 6.77 0.40
N GLY A 111 -7.26 5.56 0.04
CA GLY A 111 -8.49 4.88 0.40
C GLY A 111 -8.69 3.63 -0.42
N CYS A 112 -9.60 2.75 -0.01
CA CYS A 112 -10.04 1.62 -0.83
C CYS A 112 -11.49 1.26 -0.54
N ASP A 113 -12.14 0.60 -1.49
CA ASP A 113 -13.49 0.07 -1.33
C ASP A 113 -13.46 -1.32 -0.64
N SER A 114 -14.58 -2.03 -0.67
CA SER A 114 -14.82 -3.29 0.05
C SER A 114 -13.83 -4.40 -0.32
N ASN A 115 -13.66 -5.35 0.61
CA ASN A 115 -12.80 -6.52 0.47
C ASN A 115 -11.29 -6.20 0.27
N GLY A 116 -10.82 -5.06 0.76
CA GLY A 116 -9.39 -4.74 0.77
C GLY A 116 -8.59 -5.81 1.52
N CYS A 117 -7.41 -6.19 1.02
CA CYS A 117 -6.52 -7.23 1.58
C CYS A 117 -7.16 -8.63 1.70
N GLU A 118 -8.24 -8.91 0.97
CA GLU A 118 -8.89 -10.23 0.96
C GLU A 118 -7.91 -11.32 0.52
N TYR A 119 -7.77 -12.39 1.32
CA TYR A 119 -6.81 -13.50 1.08
C TYR A 119 -5.36 -13.07 0.87
N MET A 120 -4.95 -11.94 1.40
CA MET A 120 -3.56 -11.50 1.37
C MET A 120 -2.68 -12.46 2.19
N THR A 121 -1.53 -12.83 1.63
CA THR A 121 -0.59 -13.80 2.23
C THR A 121 0.79 -13.20 2.54
N GLY A 122 1.04 -11.95 2.17
CA GLY A 122 2.31 -11.27 2.43
C GLY A 122 2.34 -9.85 1.90
N GLY A 123 3.40 -9.11 2.21
CA GLY A 123 3.59 -7.72 1.82
C GLY A 123 3.08 -6.72 2.86
N ASN A 124 3.13 -5.42 2.50
CA ASN A 124 2.76 -4.35 3.42
C ASN A 124 1.83 -3.36 2.71
N ILE A 125 0.68 -3.11 3.30
CA ILE A 125 -0.34 -2.23 2.73
C ILE A 125 -0.57 -1.05 3.66
N VAL A 126 -0.60 0.17 3.12
CA VAL A 126 -0.96 1.38 3.85
C VAL A 126 -2.13 2.06 3.15
N ILE A 127 -3.17 2.37 3.91
CA ILE A 127 -4.35 3.09 3.45
C ILE A 127 -4.47 4.37 4.28
N LEU A 128 -4.30 5.52 3.61
CA LEU A 128 -4.26 6.84 4.24
C LEU A 128 -5.66 7.47 4.39
N GLY A 129 -6.70 6.66 4.39
CA GLY A 129 -8.09 7.08 4.50
C GLY A 129 -9.03 5.91 4.71
N ASN A 130 -10.26 6.04 4.27
CA ASN A 130 -11.32 5.07 4.53
C ASN A 130 -11.12 3.75 3.78
N THR A 131 -11.61 2.68 4.40
CA THR A 131 -11.78 1.37 3.78
C THR A 131 -13.27 1.07 3.59
N GLY A 132 -13.62 0.22 2.62
CA GLY A 132 -14.94 -0.39 2.54
C GLY A 132 -15.09 -1.57 3.51
N ASP A 133 -16.20 -2.27 3.38
CA ASP A 133 -16.58 -3.38 4.27
C ASP A 133 -15.77 -4.65 4.02
N ASN A 134 -15.82 -5.58 4.96
CA ASN A 134 -15.19 -6.90 4.90
C ASN A 134 -13.66 -6.87 4.65
N PHE A 135 -12.99 -5.84 5.19
CA PHE A 135 -11.54 -5.69 5.06
C PHE A 135 -10.78 -6.86 5.70
N ALA A 136 -9.71 -7.31 5.07
CA ALA A 136 -8.82 -8.39 5.50
C ALA A 136 -9.49 -9.78 5.63
N ALA A 137 -10.63 -10.03 4.96
CA ALA A 137 -11.26 -11.35 4.96
C ALA A 137 -10.30 -12.43 4.47
N GLY A 138 -10.09 -13.48 5.28
CA GLY A 138 -9.18 -14.59 4.95
C GLY A 138 -7.70 -14.20 4.81
N MET A 139 -7.28 -13.05 5.33
CA MET A 139 -5.87 -12.63 5.35
C MET A 139 -5.07 -13.55 6.27
N THR A 140 -3.98 -14.15 5.76
CA THR A 140 -3.12 -15.09 6.48
C THR A 140 -1.67 -14.64 6.60
N GLY A 141 -1.28 -13.56 5.91
CA GLY A 141 0.09 -13.04 5.98
C GLY A 141 0.19 -11.59 5.57
N GLY A 142 1.33 -10.99 5.87
CA GLY A 142 1.59 -9.57 5.64
C GLY A 142 1.07 -8.65 6.75
N MET A 143 1.14 -7.35 6.50
CA MET A 143 0.75 -6.31 7.45
C MET A 143 -0.05 -5.22 6.74
N ALA A 144 -1.11 -4.71 7.36
CA ALA A 144 -1.81 -3.54 6.84
C ALA A 144 -1.88 -2.43 7.91
N PHE A 145 -1.81 -1.18 7.44
CA PHE A 145 -1.90 0.02 8.26
C PHE A 145 -2.98 0.93 7.69
N ILE A 146 -3.96 1.28 8.50
CA ILE A 146 -5.11 2.08 8.11
C ILE A 146 -5.13 3.37 8.92
N TYR A 147 -5.19 4.52 8.24
CA TYR A 147 -5.40 5.80 8.88
C TYR A 147 -6.90 5.98 9.14
N ASP A 148 -7.30 5.74 10.40
CA ASP A 148 -8.69 5.71 10.88
C ASP A 148 -8.96 6.85 11.85
N LYS A 149 -9.03 8.08 11.35
CA LYS A 149 -9.30 9.27 12.15
C LYS A 149 -10.71 9.28 12.73
N GLU A 150 -11.66 8.75 11.98
CA GLU A 150 -13.08 8.73 12.34
C GLU A 150 -13.45 7.56 13.27
N LYS A 151 -12.51 6.63 13.54
CA LYS A 151 -12.72 5.43 14.37
C LYS A 151 -13.85 4.52 13.86
N GLU A 152 -13.94 4.37 12.53
CA GLU A 152 -14.94 3.55 11.86
C GLU A 152 -14.40 2.17 11.38
N PHE A 153 -13.09 1.96 11.42
CA PHE A 153 -12.46 0.76 10.88
C PHE A 153 -12.95 -0.54 11.53
N GLU A 154 -13.21 -0.53 12.84
CA GLU A 154 -13.68 -1.71 13.58
C GLU A 154 -15.00 -2.27 13.03
N LYS A 155 -15.86 -1.41 12.46
CA LYS A 155 -17.14 -1.82 11.85
C LYS A 155 -16.96 -2.48 10.48
N ARG A 156 -15.80 -2.31 9.85
CA ARG A 156 -15.52 -2.68 8.46
C ARG A 156 -14.57 -3.86 8.33
N VAL A 157 -13.76 -4.14 9.35
CA VAL A 157 -12.80 -5.24 9.34
C VAL A 157 -13.50 -6.58 9.52
N ASN A 158 -13.04 -7.61 8.79
CA ASN A 158 -13.46 -8.98 9.05
C ASN A 158 -12.62 -9.56 10.20
N PRO A 159 -13.23 -9.88 11.38
CA PRO A 159 -12.48 -10.27 12.56
C PRO A 159 -12.02 -11.73 12.58
N GLU A 160 -12.38 -12.53 11.59
CA GLU A 160 -12.18 -13.97 11.60
C GLU A 160 -10.70 -14.35 11.66
N SER A 161 -9.87 -13.77 10.77
CA SER A 161 -8.47 -14.15 10.57
C SER A 161 -7.44 -13.15 11.10
N VAL A 162 -7.86 -11.96 11.52
CA VAL A 162 -6.95 -10.88 11.90
C VAL A 162 -7.21 -10.35 13.30
N ILE A 163 -6.20 -9.68 13.84
CA ILE A 163 -6.32 -8.75 14.97
C ILE A 163 -5.95 -7.35 14.49
N TRP A 164 -6.38 -6.32 15.20
CA TRP A 164 -6.04 -4.94 14.93
C TRP A 164 -5.82 -4.16 16.22
N GLN A 165 -4.89 -3.23 16.19
CA GLN A 165 -4.51 -2.39 17.32
C GLN A 165 -3.86 -1.09 16.83
N GLY A 166 -3.59 -0.16 17.73
CA GLY A 166 -2.72 0.98 17.42
C GLY A 166 -1.29 0.53 17.08
N VAL A 167 -0.53 1.37 16.40
CA VAL A 167 0.89 1.09 16.07
C VAL A 167 1.74 1.37 17.31
N GLU A 168 1.99 0.35 18.14
CA GLU A 168 2.58 0.53 19.47
C GLU A 168 4.11 0.56 19.46
N THR A 169 4.76 -0.28 18.62
CA THR A 169 6.21 -0.43 18.70
C THR A 169 6.93 0.57 17.80
N LYS A 170 8.07 1.05 18.28
CA LYS A 170 8.89 2.03 17.56
C LYS A 170 9.31 1.53 16.17
N PHE A 171 9.61 0.24 16.05
CA PHE A 171 9.95 -0.37 14.75
C PHE A 171 8.84 -0.15 13.71
N TRP A 172 7.58 -0.47 14.05
CA TRP A 172 6.47 -0.34 13.12
C TRP A 172 6.08 1.12 12.87
N GLN A 173 6.26 2.00 13.85
CA GLN A 173 6.06 3.44 13.67
C GLN A 173 7.05 4.02 12.66
N GLU A 174 8.35 3.69 12.79
CA GLU A 174 9.39 4.14 11.86
C GLU A 174 9.21 3.52 10.47
N PHE A 175 8.82 2.24 10.40
CA PHE A 175 8.52 1.55 9.15
C PHE A 175 7.36 2.22 8.40
N LEU A 176 6.25 2.48 9.10
CA LEU A 176 5.10 3.16 8.53
C LEU A 176 5.46 4.58 8.06
N LYS A 177 6.20 5.34 8.88
CA LYS A 177 6.66 6.68 8.53
C LYS A 177 7.44 6.69 7.21
N LYS A 178 8.39 5.77 7.04
CA LYS A 178 9.17 5.63 5.80
C LYS A 178 8.30 5.34 4.59
N LEU A 179 7.27 4.50 4.72
CA LEU A 179 6.35 4.21 3.61
C LEU A 179 5.52 5.43 3.22
N VAL A 180 5.03 6.20 4.22
CA VAL A 180 4.29 7.44 3.96
C VAL A 180 5.19 8.50 3.35
N GLU A 181 6.45 8.61 3.79
CA GLU A 181 7.46 9.49 3.20
C GLU A 181 7.76 9.11 1.73
N GLU A 182 7.96 7.82 1.44
CA GLU A 182 8.19 7.35 0.08
C GLU A 182 6.98 7.65 -0.82
N HIS A 183 5.76 7.39 -0.33
CA HIS A 183 4.54 7.74 -1.05
C HIS A 183 4.45 9.25 -1.33
N SER A 184 4.72 10.09 -0.33
CA SER A 184 4.74 11.55 -0.49
C SER A 184 5.73 12.00 -1.55
N ASN A 185 6.94 11.46 -1.53
CA ASN A 185 8.00 11.80 -2.49
C ASN A 185 7.67 11.37 -3.92
N GLU A 186 7.08 10.20 -4.10
CA GLU A 186 6.74 9.65 -5.42
C GLU A 186 5.51 10.33 -6.04
N THR A 187 4.50 10.62 -5.23
CA THR A 187 3.19 11.08 -5.72
C THR A 187 2.93 12.57 -5.51
N ASN A 188 3.66 13.21 -4.59
CA ASN A 188 3.39 14.56 -4.09
C ASN A 188 2.02 14.70 -3.37
N SER A 189 1.51 13.60 -2.79
CA SER A 189 0.22 13.53 -2.10
C SER A 189 0.07 14.58 -1.00
N ASN A 190 -1.03 15.32 -1.02
CA ASN A 190 -1.38 16.27 0.04
C ASN A 190 -1.81 15.58 1.34
N VAL A 191 -2.36 14.36 1.24
CA VAL A 191 -2.77 13.56 2.41
C VAL A 191 -1.53 13.15 3.19
N SER A 192 -0.56 12.51 2.51
CA SER A 192 0.67 12.09 3.17
C SER A 192 1.48 13.25 3.74
N LYS A 193 1.53 14.41 3.07
CA LYS A 193 2.20 15.60 3.61
C LYS A 193 1.59 16.05 4.93
N LYS A 194 0.26 16.18 5.00
CA LYS A 194 -0.45 16.57 6.23
C LYS A 194 -0.22 15.58 7.38
N ILE A 195 -0.19 14.29 7.10
CA ILE A 195 0.11 13.26 8.09
C ILE A 195 1.56 13.41 8.58
N LEU A 196 2.51 13.63 7.66
CA LEU A 196 3.93 13.75 8.00
C LEU A 196 4.28 15.04 8.77
N GLU A 197 3.57 16.15 8.54
CA GLU A 197 3.75 17.41 9.27
C GLU A 197 3.59 17.22 10.79
N ASN A 198 2.72 16.30 11.23
CA ASN A 198 2.42 16.04 12.64
C ASN A 198 2.44 14.54 12.94
N PHE A 199 3.37 13.78 12.35
CA PHE A 199 3.38 12.32 12.38
C PHE A 199 3.32 11.74 13.80
N ASP A 200 4.03 12.34 14.76
CA ASP A 200 4.08 11.88 16.16
C ASP A 200 2.70 11.95 16.86
N THR A 201 1.81 12.80 16.37
CA THR A 201 0.41 12.88 16.82
C THR A 201 -0.49 11.99 15.96
N GLU A 202 -0.31 12.05 14.64
CA GLU A 202 -1.17 11.35 13.70
C GLU A 202 -0.96 9.82 13.72
N ILE A 203 0.17 9.33 14.23
CA ILE A 203 0.40 7.89 14.43
C ILE A 203 -0.67 7.24 15.32
N ASN A 204 -1.25 7.98 16.27
CA ASN A 204 -2.32 7.51 17.14
C ASN A 204 -3.66 7.26 16.40
N ASN A 205 -3.78 7.74 15.17
CA ASN A 205 -4.93 7.50 14.30
C ASN A 205 -4.70 6.30 13.37
N PHE A 206 -3.52 5.68 13.39
CA PHE A 206 -3.26 4.48 12.61
C PHE A 206 -3.63 3.21 13.36
N ILE A 207 -4.26 2.32 12.64
CA ILE A 207 -4.57 0.96 13.06
C ILE A 207 -3.62 0.01 12.30
N GLN A 208 -2.95 -0.86 13.03
CA GLN A 208 -2.14 -1.95 12.50
C GLN A 208 -2.96 -3.24 12.51
N VAL A 209 -3.11 -3.85 11.34
CA VAL A 209 -3.85 -5.11 11.14
C VAL A 209 -2.85 -6.23 10.88
N CYS A 210 -2.93 -7.28 11.68
CA CYS A 210 -2.02 -8.42 11.63
C CYS A 210 -2.82 -9.74 11.62
N PRO A 211 -2.50 -10.68 10.73
CA PRO A 211 -3.07 -12.03 10.78
C PRO A 211 -2.74 -12.73 12.11
N LYS A 212 -3.73 -13.40 12.69
CA LYS A 212 -3.58 -14.17 13.94
C LYS A 212 -2.44 -15.18 13.86
N GLU A 213 -2.31 -15.85 12.71
CA GLU A 213 -1.28 -16.87 12.46
C GLU A 213 0.15 -16.33 12.37
N MET A 214 0.31 -15.02 12.21
CA MET A 214 1.61 -14.37 12.07
C MET A 214 2.20 -13.88 13.39
N ILE A 215 1.38 -13.70 14.43
CA ILE A 215 1.77 -13.03 15.69
C ILE A 215 3.05 -13.62 16.26
N ASP A 216 3.10 -14.95 16.38
CA ASP A 216 4.24 -15.67 16.99
C ASP A 216 5.43 -15.85 16.01
N LYS A 217 5.25 -15.46 14.74
CA LYS A 217 6.27 -15.62 13.68
C LYS A 217 6.95 -14.31 13.29
N LEU A 218 6.49 -13.20 13.86
CA LEU A 218 7.03 -11.88 13.53
C LEU A 218 8.42 -11.71 14.17
N GLU A 219 9.42 -11.33 13.35
CA GLU A 219 10.74 -10.92 13.85
C GLU A 219 10.66 -9.68 14.75
N ASN A 220 9.73 -8.77 14.44
CA ASN A 220 9.46 -7.58 15.22
C ASN A 220 8.03 -7.64 15.77
N PRO A 221 7.85 -7.74 17.08
CA PRO A 221 6.52 -7.84 17.69
C PRO A 221 5.71 -6.57 17.44
N ILE A 222 4.39 -6.74 17.40
CA ILE A 222 3.45 -5.62 17.19
C ILE A 222 3.09 -4.89 18.48
N THR A 223 3.37 -5.51 19.65
CA THR A 223 3.10 -4.94 20.97
C THR A 223 4.36 -4.90 21.83
N ASN A 224 4.46 -3.90 22.70
CA ASN A 224 5.51 -3.78 23.69
C ASN A 224 5.30 -4.71 24.92
N LYS A 225 4.12 -5.30 25.06
CA LYS A 225 3.83 -6.25 26.15
C LYS A 225 4.39 -7.61 25.77
N ILE A 226 5.32 -8.12 26.58
CA ILE A 226 5.66 -9.54 26.57
C ILE A 226 4.38 -10.26 27.02
N SER A 227 3.59 -10.74 26.06
CA SER A 227 2.43 -11.54 26.37
C SER A 227 2.93 -12.87 26.89
N ASN A 228 2.84 -13.08 28.21
CA ASN A 228 2.85 -14.41 28.81
C ASN A 228 1.59 -15.16 28.35
N PHE A 229 1.56 -15.59 27.11
CA PHE A 229 0.65 -16.63 26.64
C PHE A 229 1.37 -17.97 26.78
N ALA A 230 1.61 -18.37 28.05
CA ALA A 230 1.90 -19.73 28.39
C ALA A 230 0.70 -20.24 29.21
N SER A 231 -0.20 -20.94 28.55
CA SER A 231 -0.97 -22.07 29.13
C SER A 231 -2.00 -22.56 28.11
#